data_85dbce79234adb48c39c4d3b7c757250
#
_entry.id   85dbce79234adb48c39c4d3b7c757250
#
_cell.length_a   1.000
_cell.length_b   1.000
_cell.length_c   1.000
_cell.angle_alpha   90.00
_cell.angle_beta   90.00
_cell.angle_gamma   90.00
#
_symmetry.space_group_name_H-M   'P 1'
#
loop_
_entity.id
_entity.type
_entity.pdbx_description
1 polymer ?
#
loop_
_entity_poly.entity_id
_entity_poly.type
_entity_poly.pdbx_seq_one_letter_code
_entity_poly.pdbx_strand_id
1 'polypeptide(L)'
;MKRFRKILVPVNFSDDSANRLNYAASLAEETQSELVVLYVTQKEEARSFVNFLALMEGWPMLNNPTAIPVDRLVREKALDLYRFIEKVIRNPGRLKTRRKVALGHEQEKILRVAREEDIDLVVLGILNKSLFSNLMTRAKFLKTISRLPCPVLLRPVLDNGSPSISM
;
A
#
# COMPACT_ATOMS: atom_id res chain seq x y z
N MET A 1 25.06 12.69 -7.19
CA MET A 1 24.07 11.68 -6.71
C MET A 1 22.67 12.13 -7.15
N LYS A 2 21.90 11.25 -7.80
CA LYS A 2 20.54 11.61 -8.22
C LYS A 2 19.68 11.74 -6.96
N ARG A 3 19.11 12.92 -6.73
CA ARG A 3 18.20 13.17 -5.60
C ARG A 3 16.86 12.51 -5.90
N PHE A 4 16.31 11.76 -4.97
CA PHE A 4 14.94 11.28 -5.09
C PHE A 4 13.96 12.45 -5.03
N ARG A 5 13.02 12.50 -5.97
CA ARG A 5 11.95 13.51 -6.01
C ARG A 5 10.62 12.94 -5.57
N LYS A 6 10.39 11.65 -5.85
CA LYS A 6 9.14 10.96 -5.51
C LYS A 6 9.43 9.57 -4.96
N ILE A 7 8.88 9.28 -3.80
CA ILE A 7 9.01 7.99 -3.10
C ILE A 7 7.62 7.37 -3.02
N LEU A 8 7.47 6.14 -3.54
CA LEU A 8 6.23 5.37 -3.46
C LEU A 8 6.29 4.37 -2.30
N VAL A 9 5.25 4.35 -1.47
CA VAL A 9 5.07 3.35 -0.42
C VAL A 9 3.67 2.74 -0.50
N PRO A 10 3.55 1.45 -0.85
CA PRO A 10 2.28 0.73 -0.73
C PRO A 10 1.97 0.42 0.73
N VAL A 11 0.70 0.53 1.11
CA VAL A 11 0.21 0.25 2.48
C VAL A 11 -1.04 -0.61 2.45
N ASN A 12 -1.27 -1.35 3.54
CA ASN A 12 -2.44 -2.21 3.74
C ASN A 12 -3.06 -2.07 5.14
N PHE A 13 -2.81 -0.95 5.81
CA PHE A 13 -3.29 -0.60 7.16
C PHE A 13 -2.80 -1.52 8.29
N SER A 14 -1.87 -2.43 8.04
CA SER A 14 -1.23 -3.23 9.10
C SER A 14 -0.17 -2.42 9.86
N ASP A 15 0.21 -2.88 11.05
CA ASP A 15 1.29 -2.26 11.85
C ASP A 15 2.62 -2.28 11.10
N ASP A 16 2.86 -3.33 10.32
CA ASP A 16 4.04 -3.45 9.48
C ASP A 16 4.07 -2.39 8.37
N SER A 17 2.92 -2.16 7.73
CA SER A 17 2.83 -1.08 6.74
C SER A 17 2.88 0.31 7.39
N ALA A 18 2.43 0.47 8.64
CA ALA A 18 2.60 1.70 9.40
C ALA A 18 4.08 2.01 9.68
N ASN A 19 4.83 1.01 10.12
CA ASN A 19 6.29 1.14 10.35
C ASN A 19 7.03 1.49 9.06
N ARG A 20 6.65 0.88 7.94
CA ARG A 20 7.20 1.16 6.62
C ARG A 20 6.86 2.57 6.14
N LEU A 21 5.61 3.00 6.32
CA LEU A 21 5.16 4.35 5.99
C LEU A 21 5.92 5.40 6.80
N ASN A 22 6.08 5.19 8.10
CA ASN A 22 6.82 6.11 8.96
C ASN A 22 8.29 6.25 8.52
N TYR A 23 8.93 5.13 8.16
CA TYR A 23 10.29 5.16 7.62
C TYR A 23 10.37 5.91 6.28
N ALA A 24 9.45 5.62 5.36
CA ALA A 24 9.39 6.29 4.06
C ALA A 24 9.12 7.80 4.20
N ALA A 25 8.31 8.19 5.19
CA ALA A 25 8.04 9.59 5.52
C ALA A 25 9.30 10.31 6.01
N SER A 26 10.06 9.71 6.93
CA SER A 26 11.34 10.26 7.40
C SER A 26 12.34 10.43 6.26
N LEU A 27 12.44 9.42 5.39
CA LEU A 27 13.32 9.48 4.22
C LEU A 27 12.89 10.58 3.25
N ALA A 28 11.58 10.73 3.01
CA ALA A 28 11.03 11.76 2.14
C ALA A 28 11.26 13.17 2.71
N GLU A 29 11.17 13.35 4.03
CA GLU A 29 11.47 14.61 4.71
C GLU A 29 12.95 14.98 4.58
N GLU A 30 13.86 14.04 4.83
CA GLU A 30 15.31 14.25 4.71
C GLU A 30 15.74 14.57 3.27
N THR A 31 15.15 13.90 2.30
CA THR A 31 15.47 14.09 0.88
C THR A 31 14.66 15.19 0.20
N GLN A 32 13.70 15.80 0.92
CA GLN A 32 12.74 16.76 0.39
C GLN A 32 11.95 16.21 -0.82
N SER A 33 11.58 14.93 -0.72
CA SER A 33 10.83 14.23 -1.75
C SER A 33 9.33 14.32 -1.50
N GLU A 34 8.54 14.18 -2.56
CA GLU A 34 7.11 13.91 -2.45
C GLU A 34 6.90 12.44 -2.07
N LEU A 35 6.06 12.20 -1.06
CA LEU A 35 5.67 10.86 -0.65
C LEU A 35 4.35 10.46 -1.32
N VAL A 36 4.37 9.40 -2.11
CA VAL A 36 3.18 8.82 -2.73
C VAL A 36 2.78 7.58 -1.95
N VAL A 37 1.65 7.64 -1.26
CA VAL A 37 1.11 6.53 -0.47
C VAL A 37 0.01 5.85 -1.27
N LEU A 38 0.20 4.56 -1.57
CA LEU A 38 -0.71 3.77 -2.40
C LEU A 38 -1.41 2.70 -1.56
N TYR A 39 -2.73 2.72 -1.55
CA TYR A 39 -3.55 1.61 -1.09
C TYR A 39 -4.19 0.91 -2.29
N VAL A 40 -4.09 -0.40 -2.33
CA VAL A 40 -4.74 -1.20 -3.38
C VAL A 40 -5.81 -2.08 -2.75
N THR A 41 -7.07 -1.80 -3.09
CA THR A 41 -8.20 -2.66 -2.71
C THR A 41 -8.36 -3.80 -3.71
N GLN A 42 -8.50 -5.01 -3.20
CA GLN A 42 -8.64 -6.19 -4.06
C GLN A 42 -10.08 -6.35 -4.56
N LYS A 43 -10.27 -7.06 -5.66
CA LYS A 43 -11.61 -7.32 -6.23
C LYS A 43 -12.51 -8.06 -5.27
N GLU A 44 -11.95 -8.97 -4.47
CA GLU A 44 -12.66 -9.75 -3.46
C GLU A 44 -13.20 -8.86 -2.33
N GLU A 45 -12.43 -7.89 -1.90
CA GLU A 45 -12.85 -6.88 -0.91
C GLU A 45 -13.98 -6.01 -1.48
N ALA A 46 -13.87 -5.60 -2.73
CA ALA A 46 -14.92 -4.86 -3.42
C ALA A 46 -16.22 -5.67 -3.53
N ARG A 47 -16.15 -6.95 -3.83
CA ARG A 47 -17.31 -7.85 -3.87
C ARG A 47 -17.96 -8.01 -2.49
N SER A 48 -17.17 -8.19 -1.45
CA SER A 48 -17.65 -8.30 -0.07
C SER A 48 -18.37 -7.03 0.38
N PHE A 49 -17.82 -5.87 0.03
CA PHE A 49 -18.44 -4.58 0.31
C PHE A 49 -19.79 -4.42 -0.39
N VAL A 50 -19.89 -4.79 -1.65
CA VAL A 50 -21.16 -4.77 -2.41
C VAL A 50 -22.21 -5.69 -1.81
N ASN A 51 -21.80 -6.91 -1.44
CA ASN A 51 -22.72 -7.86 -0.80
C ASN A 51 -23.21 -7.32 0.54
N PHE A 52 -22.34 -6.68 1.33
CA PHE A 52 -22.72 -6.04 2.59
C PHE A 52 -23.74 -4.91 2.35
N LEU A 53 -23.49 -4.02 1.40
CA LEU A 53 -24.44 -2.93 1.07
C LEU A 53 -25.79 -3.48 0.60
N ALA A 54 -25.77 -4.53 -0.21
CA ALA A 54 -27.00 -5.15 -0.67
C ALA A 54 -27.85 -5.71 0.47
N LEU A 55 -27.21 -6.29 1.48
CA LEU A 55 -27.89 -6.79 2.69
C LEU A 55 -28.44 -5.65 3.57
N MET A 56 -27.69 -4.57 3.74
CA MET A 56 -28.04 -3.48 4.65
C MET A 56 -29.05 -2.48 4.05
N GLU A 57 -28.93 -2.18 2.77
CA GLU A 57 -29.72 -1.13 2.11
C GLU A 57 -30.87 -1.71 1.23
N GLY A 58 -31.04 -3.05 1.22
CA GLY A 58 -32.10 -3.69 0.42
C GLY A 58 -31.92 -3.45 -1.08
N TRP A 59 -30.72 -3.21 -1.52
CA TRP A 59 -30.43 -2.90 -2.89
C TRP A 59 -30.81 -4.08 -3.82
N PRO A 60 -31.56 -3.84 -4.90
CA PRO A 60 -31.90 -4.91 -5.84
C PRO A 60 -30.64 -5.38 -6.58
N MET A 61 -30.01 -6.42 -6.02
CA MET A 61 -28.81 -7.08 -6.58
C MET A 61 -29.01 -7.69 -7.95
N LEU A 62 -30.23 -7.70 -8.48
CA LEU A 62 -30.63 -8.76 -9.38
C LEU A 62 -30.48 -8.46 -10.87
N ASN A 63 -30.26 -7.21 -11.28
CA ASN A 63 -30.31 -6.93 -12.72
C ASN A 63 -29.07 -6.27 -13.32
N ASN A 64 -28.06 -5.91 -12.54
CA ASN A 64 -26.83 -5.38 -13.11
C ASN A 64 -25.60 -5.55 -12.18
N PRO A 65 -24.83 -6.64 -12.32
CA PRO A 65 -23.61 -6.85 -11.55
C PRO A 65 -22.48 -5.85 -11.86
N THR A 66 -22.67 -4.98 -12.85
CA THR A 66 -21.70 -3.94 -13.21
C THR A 66 -21.90 -2.62 -12.49
N ALA A 67 -23.01 -2.44 -11.77
CA ALA A 67 -23.28 -1.25 -10.95
C ALA A 67 -22.71 -1.40 -9.52
N ILE A 68 -21.50 -1.91 -9.40
CA ILE A 68 -20.78 -1.82 -8.14
C ILE A 68 -20.55 -0.34 -7.90
N PRO A 69 -20.94 0.25 -6.75
CA PRO A 69 -20.58 1.61 -6.42
C PRO A 69 -19.08 1.68 -6.07
N VAL A 70 -18.24 1.40 -7.07
CA VAL A 70 -16.79 1.44 -6.98
C VAL A 70 -16.35 2.80 -6.45
N ASP A 71 -17.02 3.86 -6.88
CA ASP A 71 -16.75 5.21 -6.42
C ASP A 71 -16.98 5.38 -4.91
N ARG A 72 -18.00 4.73 -4.35
CA ARG A 72 -18.26 4.76 -2.91
C ARG A 72 -17.16 4.03 -2.14
N LEU A 73 -16.80 2.82 -2.59
CA LEU A 73 -15.70 2.05 -2.00
C LEU A 73 -14.38 2.82 -2.07
N VAL A 74 -14.04 3.40 -3.22
CA VAL A 74 -12.82 4.17 -3.40
C VAL A 74 -12.80 5.39 -2.47
N ARG A 75 -13.93 6.09 -2.27
CA ARG A 75 -14.04 7.21 -1.33
C ARG A 75 -13.85 6.76 0.12
N GLU A 76 -14.45 5.66 0.54
CA GLU A 76 -14.27 5.11 1.89
C GLU A 76 -12.81 4.73 2.14
N LYS A 77 -12.19 4.03 1.20
CA LYS A 77 -10.77 3.67 1.30
C LYS A 77 -9.84 4.89 1.25
N ALA A 78 -10.22 5.94 0.55
CA ALA A 78 -9.48 7.21 0.56
C ALA A 78 -9.55 7.91 1.93
N LEU A 79 -10.69 7.84 2.62
CA LEU A 79 -10.83 8.35 4.00
C LEU A 79 -10.04 7.49 4.99
N ASP A 80 -10.08 6.16 4.85
CA ASP A 80 -9.31 5.26 5.69
C ASP A 80 -7.79 5.49 5.51
N LEU A 81 -7.36 5.68 4.26
CA LEU A 81 -5.98 6.01 3.94
C LEU A 81 -5.56 7.36 4.55
N TYR A 82 -6.42 8.35 4.47
CA TYR A 82 -6.18 9.65 5.11
C TYR A 82 -5.97 9.49 6.61
N ARG A 83 -6.92 8.83 7.30
CA ARG A 83 -6.83 8.59 8.76
C ARG A 83 -5.59 7.79 9.13
N PHE A 84 -5.24 6.80 8.33
CA PHE A 84 -4.04 5.99 8.56
C PHE A 84 -2.77 6.84 8.46
N ILE A 85 -2.65 7.68 7.46
CA ILE A 85 -1.50 8.58 7.28
C ILE A 85 -1.40 9.57 8.45
N GLU A 86 -2.51 10.21 8.84
CA GLU A 86 -2.56 11.15 9.97
C GLU A 86 -2.17 10.48 11.30
N LYS A 87 -2.53 9.21 11.49
CA LYS A 87 -2.15 8.44 12.68
C LYS A 87 -0.66 8.08 12.70
N VAL A 88 -0.09 7.77 11.55
CA VAL A 88 1.28 7.22 11.43
C VAL A 88 2.32 8.32 11.32
N ILE A 89 2.06 9.36 10.54
CA ILE A 89 3.02 10.44 10.30
C ILE A 89 2.80 11.56 11.32
N ARG A 90 3.83 11.85 12.12
CA ARG A 90 3.72 12.86 13.21
C ARG A 90 3.42 14.28 12.74
N ASN A 91 3.93 14.69 11.58
CA ASN A 91 3.78 16.04 11.04
C ASN A 91 3.45 15.98 9.54
N PRO A 92 2.26 15.49 9.15
CA PRO A 92 1.93 15.30 7.74
C PRO A 92 1.92 16.61 6.94
N GLY A 93 1.69 17.75 7.59
CA GLY A 93 1.70 19.08 6.94
C GLY A 93 3.06 19.58 6.48
N ARG A 94 4.16 19.01 6.96
CA ARG A 94 5.52 19.35 6.51
C ARG A 94 5.98 18.56 5.29
N LEU A 95 5.30 17.46 5.03
CA LEU A 95 5.65 16.53 3.97
C LEU A 95 4.65 16.65 2.82
N LYS A 96 5.15 16.85 1.61
CA LYS A 96 4.30 16.77 0.43
C LYS A 96 3.87 15.33 0.23
N THR A 97 2.62 15.04 0.62
CA THR A 97 2.06 13.68 0.57
C THR A 97 0.94 13.61 -0.46
N ARG A 98 1.03 12.63 -1.36
CA ARG A 98 -0.02 12.27 -2.31
C ARG A 98 -0.62 10.92 -1.94
N ARG A 99 -1.93 10.83 -1.92
CA ARG A 99 -2.69 9.62 -1.59
C ARG A 99 -3.29 9.03 -2.86
N LYS A 100 -3.15 7.72 -3.02
CA LYS A 100 -3.75 6.99 -4.13
C LYS A 100 -4.45 5.75 -3.64
N VAL A 101 -5.65 5.55 -4.14
CA VAL A 101 -6.41 4.31 -3.98
C VAL A 101 -6.61 3.70 -5.35
N ALA A 102 -6.30 2.43 -5.50
CA ALA A 102 -6.47 1.69 -6.74
C ALA A 102 -7.22 0.39 -6.49
N LEU A 103 -7.98 -0.07 -7.48
CA LEU A 103 -8.67 -1.36 -7.45
C LEU A 103 -7.96 -2.36 -8.36
N GLY A 104 -7.63 -3.53 -7.83
CA GLY A 104 -7.05 -4.63 -8.61
C GLY A 104 -5.93 -5.37 -7.89
N HIS A 105 -4.98 -5.88 -8.63
CA HIS A 105 -3.84 -6.62 -8.08
C HIS A 105 -2.72 -5.66 -7.65
N GLU A 106 -2.26 -5.82 -6.42
CA GLU A 106 -1.29 -4.91 -5.81
C GLU A 106 -0.01 -4.75 -6.65
N GLN A 107 0.57 -5.85 -7.10
CA GLN A 107 1.80 -5.82 -7.90
C GLN A 107 1.65 -5.04 -9.21
N GLU A 108 0.53 -5.24 -9.90
CA GLU A 108 0.23 -4.52 -11.15
C GLU A 108 0.04 -3.03 -10.89
N LYS A 109 -0.64 -2.67 -9.80
CA LYS A 109 -0.88 -1.28 -9.44
C LYS A 109 0.39 -0.56 -8.99
N ILE A 110 1.25 -1.23 -8.22
CA ILE A 110 2.57 -0.69 -7.87
C ILE A 110 3.40 -0.39 -9.12
N LEU A 111 3.49 -1.34 -10.05
CA LEU A 111 4.22 -1.17 -11.31
C LEU A 111 3.65 -0.02 -12.16
N ARG A 112 2.32 0.05 -12.24
CA ARG A 112 1.62 1.08 -12.99
C ARG A 112 1.87 2.47 -12.40
N VAL A 113 1.66 2.64 -11.10
CA VAL A 113 1.87 3.91 -10.41
C VAL A 113 3.33 4.34 -10.48
N ALA A 114 4.27 3.39 -10.33
CA ALA A 114 5.70 3.70 -10.44
C ALA A 114 6.08 4.31 -11.80
N ARG A 115 5.44 3.85 -12.88
CA ARG A 115 5.66 4.37 -14.23
C ARG A 115 4.90 5.67 -14.49
N GLU A 116 3.59 5.70 -14.19
CA GLU A 116 2.73 6.84 -14.49
C GLU A 116 3.08 8.10 -13.69
N GLU A 117 3.61 7.93 -12.48
CA GLU A 117 3.97 9.03 -11.60
C GLU A 117 5.47 9.38 -11.63
N ASP A 118 6.26 8.74 -12.46
CA ASP A 118 7.72 8.92 -12.49
C ASP A 118 8.36 8.77 -11.11
N ILE A 119 8.10 7.63 -10.44
CA ILE A 119 8.62 7.34 -9.11
C ILE A 119 10.14 7.08 -9.19
N ASP A 120 10.89 7.69 -8.27
CA ASP A 120 12.35 7.55 -8.20
C ASP A 120 12.80 6.46 -7.21
N LEU A 121 11.95 6.09 -6.25
CA LEU A 121 12.20 5.04 -5.25
C LEU A 121 10.90 4.40 -4.80
N VAL A 122 10.89 3.07 -4.70
CA VAL A 122 9.78 2.32 -4.08
C VAL A 122 10.25 1.72 -2.77
N VAL A 123 9.50 1.92 -1.69
CA VAL A 123 9.76 1.31 -0.38
C VAL A 123 8.79 0.16 -0.17
N LEU A 124 9.30 -1.08 -0.17
CA LEU A 124 8.51 -2.30 0.03
C LEU A 124 8.85 -2.96 1.37
N GLY A 125 7.89 -3.67 1.94
CA GLY A 125 8.14 -4.60 3.04
C GLY A 125 8.65 -5.93 2.51
N ILE A 126 9.56 -6.56 3.24
CA ILE A 126 9.84 -7.98 3.06
C ILE A 126 8.75 -8.73 3.79
N LEU A 127 7.98 -9.53 3.07
CA LEU A 127 6.94 -10.38 3.63
C LEU A 127 7.52 -11.30 4.71
N ASN A 128 6.74 -11.56 5.76
CA ASN A 128 7.07 -12.46 6.86
C ASN A 128 7.71 -13.76 6.39
N LYS A 129 8.61 -14.33 7.19
CA LYS A 129 9.28 -15.63 6.93
C LYS A 129 8.31 -16.73 6.50
N SER A 130 7.08 -16.75 7.05
CA SER A 130 6.05 -17.73 6.69
C SER A 130 5.50 -17.56 5.26
N LEU A 131 5.40 -16.34 4.77
CA LEU A 131 4.96 -16.06 3.39
C LEU A 131 6.11 -16.27 2.38
N PHE A 132 7.37 -16.11 2.82
CA PHE A 132 8.55 -16.42 2.02
C PHE A 132 8.81 -17.93 1.89
N SER A 133 8.16 -18.76 2.68
CA SER A 133 8.22 -20.23 2.51
C SER A 133 7.52 -20.71 1.25
N ASN A 134 6.60 -19.91 0.70
CA ASN A 134 5.91 -20.22 -0.55
C ASN A 134 6.72 -19.71 -1.76
N LEU A 135 7.30 -20.63 -2.50
CA LEU A 135 8.09 -20.37 -3.72
C LEU A 135 7.35 -19.49 -4.75
N MET A 136 6.03 -19.67 -4.86
CA MET A 136 5.20 -18.92 -5.81
C MET A 136 5.07 -17.44 -5.42
N THR A 137 4.93 -17.16 -4.14
CA THR A 137 4.87 -15.80 -3.61
C THR A 137 6.21 -15.07 -3.78
N ARG A 138 7.32 -15.78 -3.53
CA ARG A 138 8.67 -15.26 -3.77
C ARG A 138 8.90 -14.93 -5.25
N ALA A 139 8.54 -15.83 -6.15
CA ALA A 139 8.70 -15.63 -7.57
C ALA A 139 7.91 -14.42 -8.08
N LYS A 140 6.66 -14.26 -7.65
CA LYS A 140 5.83 -13.09 -7.98
C LYS A 140 6.44 -11.79 -7.45
N PHE A 141 6.93 -11.78 -6.24
CA PHE A 141 7.57 -10.63 -5.61
C PHE A 141 8.85 -10.21 -6.36
N LEU A 142 9.75 -11.16 -6.63
CA LEU A 142 10.98 -10.90 -7.38
C LEU A 142 10.68 -10.43 -8.81
N LYS A 143 9.68 -11.01 -9.47
CA LYS A 143 9.23 -10.57 -10.79
C LYS A 143 8.69 -9.14 -10.76
N THR A 144 8.01 -8.74 -9.70
CA THR A 144 7.54 -7.36 -9.54
C THR A 144 8.72 -6.41 -9.40
N ILE A 145 9.66 -6.70 -8.50
CA ILE A 145 10.86 -5.88 -8.28
C ILE A 145 11.67 -5.72 -9.57
N SER A 146 11.90 -6.80 -10.31
CA SER A 146 12.68 -6.77 -11.54
C SER A 146 12.07 -5.92 -12.67
N ARG A 147 10.77 -5.63 -12.59
CA ARG A 147 10.02 -4.85 -13.58
C ARG A 147 9.83 -3.39 -13.20
N LEU A 148 10.19 -3.00 -11.97
CA LEU A 148 10.10 -1.62 -11.52
C LEU A 148 11.10 -0.72 -12.28
N PRO A 149 10.68 0.49 -12.65
CA PRO A 149 11.52 1.42 -13.41
C PRO A 149 12.54 2.16 -12.54
N CYS A 150 12.58 1.91 -11.23
CA CYS A 150 13.38 2.63 -10.25
C CYS A 150 13.92 1.67 -9.16
N PRO A 151 14.91 2.11 -8.38
CA PRO A 151 15.41 1.37 -7.22
C PRO A 151 14.31 1.02 -6.23
N VAL A 152 14.53 -0.07 -5.51
CA VAL A 152 13.62 -0.56 -4.46
C VAL A 152 14.38 -0.66 -3.14
N LEU A 153 13.84 -0.05 -2.11
CA LEU A 153 14.29 -0.22 -0.75
C LEU A 153 13.40 -1.27 -0.08
N LEU A 154 14.03 -2.35 0.37
CA LEU A 154 13.34 -3.42 1.09
C LEU A 154 13.51 -3.23 2.58
N ARG A 155 12.40 -3.08 3.31
CA ARG A 155 12.43 -3.02 4.76
C ARG A 155 11.97 -4.36 5.34
N PRO A 156 12.81 -5.03 6.15
CA PRO A 156 12.38 -6.25 6.84
C PRO A 156 11.28 -5.93 7.85
N VAL A 157 10.35 -6.87 8.03
CA VAL A 157 9.41 -6.86 9.14
C VAL A 157 10.25 -7.05 10.40
N LEU A 158 10.18 -6.09 11.31
CA LEU A 158 10.78 -6.24 12.64
C LEU A 158 9.86 -7.20 13.41
N ASP A 159 10.29 -8.43 13.61
CA ASP A 159 9.69 -9.29 14.60
C ASP A 159 9.84 -8.59 15.97
N ASN A 160 8.75 -8.11 16.53
CA ASN A 160 8.69 -7.67 17.92
C ASN A 160 8.74 -8.87 18.88
N GLY A 161 9.47 -9.91 18.50
CA GLY A 161 9.85 -11.02 19.36
C GLY A 161 10.97 -10.55 20.27
N SER A 162 10.64 -10.26 21.51
CA SER A 162 11.61 -10.12 22.60
C SER A 162 12.67 -11.22 22.49
N PRO A 163 13.97 -10.92 22.58
CA PRO A 163 14.95 -11.97 22.74
C PRO A 163 14.65 -12.64 24.09
N SER A 164 14.07 -13.81 24.07
CA SER A 164 14.11 -14.72 25.22
C SER A 164 15.57 -15.10 25.41
N ILE A 165 16.24 -14.36 26.27
CA ILE A 165 17.51 -14.77 26.84
C ILE A 165 17.18 -15.97 27.73
N SER A 166 17.27 -17.16 27.14
CA SER A 166 17.38 -18.38 27.95
C SER A 166 18.79 -18.40 28.48
N MET A 167 18.92 -18.10 29.77
CA MET A 167 20.08 -18.51 30.53
C MET A 167 20.10 -20.01 30.73
#